data_48928e30818681a8be00d7218dc7a61b
#
_entry.id   48928e30818681a8be00d7218dc7a61b
#
_cell.length_a   1.000
_cell.length_b   1.000
_cell.length_c   1.000
_cell.angle_alpha   90.00
_cell.angle_beta   90.00
_cell.angle_gamma   90.00
#
_symmetry.space_group_name_H-M   'P 1'
#
loop_
_entity.id
_entity.type
_entity.pdbx_description
1 polymer ?
#
loop_
_entity_poly.entity_id
_entity_poly.type
_entity_poly.pdbx_seq_one_letter_code
_entity_poly.pdbx_strand_id
1 'polypeptide(L)'
;MTIEEFREKAKDEEYAPGWDAIEDAFAVCYPEQNPNHYGTNFEARAMFGGSEYIDGYSIYQSPHGHKHIITFGMTELYADEEAFGGKYSRWGYEMTFKLKADTTDDCMWAMNFLGNLGIYTYVKESWFEPGHFMSNMGKPIKTGADSMITAILAVDDTEVSGIDTIYGRVDFLQFVGITSEEYEMLKEDPSKAKLLIEAMKKDNPYLVTDLGRKKSYLV
;
A
#
# COMPACT_ATOMS: atom_id res chain seq x y z
N MET A 1 14.18 -5.21 -22.14
CA MET A 1 13.46 -4.46 -23.20
C MET A 1 14.29 -3.26 -23.62
N THR A 2 14.47 -3.00 -24.91
CA THR A 2 15.12 -1.78 -25.40
C THR A 2 14.11 -0.63 -25.47
N ILE A 3 14.61 0.62 -25.62
CA ILE A 3 13.72 1.78 -25.77
C ILE A 3 12.91 1.73 -27.07
N GLU A 4 13.48 1.15 -28.13
CA GLU A 4 12.79 0.97 -29.41
C GLU A 4 11.64 -0.04 -29.30
N GLU A 5 11.85 -1.15 -28.57
CA GLU A 5 10.82 -2.14 -28.29
C GLU A 5 9.70 -1.53 -27.42
N PHE A 6 10.07 -0.67 -26.46
CA PHE A 6 9.10 0.06 -25.63
C PHE A 6 8.24 0.99 -26.48
N ARG A 7 8.87 1.82 -27.36
CA ARG A 7 8.14 2.75 -28.24
C ARG A 7 7.18 2.05 -29.19
N GLU A 8 7.51 0.83 -29.61
CA GLU A 8 6.62 0.05 -30.48
C GLU A 8 5.40 -0.44 -29.71
N LYS A 9 5.58 -0.93 -28.45
CA LYS A 9 4.50 -1.36 -27.58
C LYS A 9 3.62 -0.18 -27.12
N ALA A 10 4.23 0.97 -26.86
CA ALA A 10 3.53 2.18 -26.42
C ALA A 10 2.58 2.79 -27.47
N LYS A 11 2.56 2.26 -28.71
CA LYS A 11 1.54 2.60 -29.72
C LYS A 11 0.17 1.98 -29.39
N ASP A 12 0.14 0.96 -28.57
CA ASP A 12 -1.08 0.39 -28.01
C ASP A 12 -1.52 1.23 -26.82
N GLU A 13 -2.71 1.83 -26.92
CA GLU A 13 -3.28 2.70 -25.87
C GLU A 13 -3.59 1.91 -24.58
N GLU A 14 -3.70 0.58 -24.66
CA GLU A 14 -3.94 -0.29 -23.50
C GLU A 14 -2.62 -0.74 -22.83
N TYR A 15 -1.46 -0.41 -23.40
CA TYR A 15 -0.17 -0.82 -22.84
C TYR A 15 0.13 -0.12 -21.52
N ALA A 16 0.03 -0.85 -20.42
CA ALA A 16 0.21 -0.38 -19.04
C ALA A 16 1.25 -1.24 -18.28
N PRO A 17 2.54 -1.18 -18.67
CA PRO A 17 3.56 -2.13 -18.21
C PRO A 17 3.86 -2.06 -16.70
N GLY A 18 3.65 -0.91 -16.07
CA GLY A 18 3.77 -0.79 -14.62
C GLY A 18 2.60 -1.47 -13.90
N TRP A 19 1.40 -1.35 -14.47
CA TRP A 19 0.21 -2.04 -13.97
C TRP A 19 0.38 -3.55 -14.04
N ASP A 20 0.73 -4.05 -15.23
CA ASP A 20 0.96 -5.49 -15.48
C ASP A 20 2.01 -6.06 -14.52
N ALA A 21 3.10 -5.33 -14.28
CA ALA A 21 4.16 -5.77 -13.38
C ALA A 21 3.68 -5.93 -11.93
N ILE A 22 2.79 -5.06 -11.44
CA ILE A 22 2.18 -5.18 -10.11
C ILE A 22 1.26 -6.39 -10.06
N GLU A 23 0.39 -6.57 -11.06
CA GLU A 23 -0.51 -7.73 -11.13
C GLU A 23 0.27 -9.05 -11.19
N ASP A 24 1.34 -9.13 -11.98
CA ASP A 24 2.22 -10.30 -12.06
C ASP A 24 2.86 -10.62 -10.71
N ALA A 25 3.31 -9.60 -9.95
CA ALA A 25 3.86 -9.80 -8.62
C ALA A 25 2.84 -10.39 -7.64
N PHE A 26 1.59 -9.92 -7.71
CA PHE A 26 0.52 -10.44 -6.86
C PHE A 26 0.02 -11.81 -7.33
N ALA A 27 0.06 -12.11 -8.61
CA ALA A 27 -0.29 -13.43 -9.17
C ALA A 27 0.62 -14.55 -8.64
N VAL A 28 1.86 -14.25 -8.25
CA VAL A 28 2.76 -15.20 -7.58
C VAL A 28 2.19 -15.63 -6.22
N CYS A 29 1.63 -14.69 -5.45
CA CYS A 29 1.06 -14.96 -4.13
C CYS A 29 -0.39 -15.47 -4.20
N TYR A 30 -1.12 -15.06 -5.22
CA TYR A 30 -2.55 -15.34 -5.40
C TYR A 30 -2.83 -15.95 -6.79
N PRO A 31 -2.22 -17.13 -7.10
CA PRO A 31 -2.39 -17.76 -8.42
C PRO A 31 -3.87 -18.04 -8.70
N GLU A 32 -4.27 -17.78 -9.94
CA GLU A 32 -5.63 -18.01 -10.43
C GLU A 32 -6.73 -17.15 -9.74
N GLN A 33 -6.34 -16.22 -8.86
CA GLN A 33 -7.30 -15.33 -8.22
C GLN A 33 -7.48 -14.06 -9.07
N ASN A 34 -8.73 -13.76 -9.42
CA ASN A 34 -9.13 -12.49 -9.99
C ASN A 34 -9.55 -11.56 -8.83
N PRO A 35 -8.79 -10.52 -8.49
CA PRO A 35 -9.10 -9.65 -7.37
C PRO A 35 -10.34 -8.79 -7.64
N ASN A 36 -10.98 -8.30 -6.58
CA ASN A 36 -11.95 -7.23 -6.74
C ASN A 36 -11.20 -5.92 -6.97
N HIS A 37 -11.31 -5.38 -8.18
CA HIS A 37 -10.67 -4.12 -8.56
C HIS A 37 -11.66 -2.94 -8.46
N TYR A 38 -11.18 -1.83 -7.91
CA TYR A 38 -11.90 -0.57 -7.73
C TYR A 38 -11.10 0.56 -8.35
N GLY A 39 -11.52 1.04 -9.51
CA GLY A 39 -10.93 2.22 -10.16
C GLY A 39 -11.38 3.52 -9.48
N THR A 40 -10.47 4.46 -9.32
CA THR A 40 -10.82 5.83 -8.94
C THR A 40 -11.59 6.50 -10.07
N ASN A 41 -12.65 7.21 -9.73
CA ASN A 41 -13.44 7.95 -10.71
C ASN A 41 -12.53 8.88 -11.53
N PHE A 42 -12.69 8.84 -12.84
CA PHE A 42 -11.85 9.58 -13.78
C PHE A 42 -11.78 11.08 -13.47
N GLU A 43 -12.92 11.71 -13.14
CA GLU A 43 -12.97 13.12 -12.78
C GLU A 43 -12.30 13.45 -11.44
N ALA A 44 -12.18 12.45 -10.55
CA ALA A 44 -11.53 12.62 -9.25
C ALA A 44 -9.99 12.52 -9.32
N ARG A 45 -9.45 11.93 -10.39
CA ARG A 45 -8.00 11.73 -10.53
C ARG A 45 -7.27 13.06 -10.74
N ALA A 46 -6.14 13.24 -10.06
CA ALA A 46 -5.33 14.45 -10.12
C ALA A 46 -4.85 14.79 -11.54
N MET A 47 -4.56 13.80 -12.37
CA MET A 47 -4.16 13.99 -13.76
C MET A 47 -5.25 14.64 -14.64
N PHE A 48 -6.51 14.62 -14.19
CA PHE A 48 -7.64 15.28 -14.86
C PHE A 48 -8.18 16.48 -14.07
N GLY A 49 -7.41 16.98 -13.09
CA GLY A 49 -7.75 18.15 -12.28
C GLY A 49 -8.49 17.86 -10.98
N GLY A 50 -8.68 16.59 -10.64
CA GLY A 50 -9.16 16.16 -9.32
C GLY A 50 -8.08 16.21 -8.23
N SER A 51 -8.34 15.56 -7.12
CA SER A 51 -7.42 15.52 -5.97
C SER A 51 -6.91 14.11 -5.61
N GLU A 52 -7.35 13.08 -6.32
CA GLU A 52 -6.99 11.70 -6.07
C GLU A 52 -5.78 11.30 -6.92
N TYR A 53 -4.74 10.80 -6.26
CA TYR A 53 -3.48 10.40 -6.90
C TYR A 53 -3.37 8.88 -7.10
N ILE A 54 -4.25 8.10 -6.48
CA ILE A 54 -4.33 6.65 -6.65
C ILE A 54 -5.34 6.34 -7.75
N ASP A 55 -4.91 5.63 -8.78
CA ASP A 55 -5.73 5.27 -9.93
C ASP A 55 -6.69 4.12 -9.65
N GLY A 56 -6.32 3.25 -8.73
CA GLY A 56 -7.16 2.12 -8.35
C GLY A 56 -6.63 1.31 -7.19
N TYR A 57 -7.43 0.32 -6.81
CA TYR A 57 -7.14 -0.60 -5.71
C TYR A 57 -7.56 -2.01 -6.13
N SER A 58 -6.76 -3.01 -5.82
CA SER A 58 -7.18 -4.41 -5.90
C SER A 58 -7.22 -5.03 -4.52
N ILE A 59 -8.24 -5.87 -4.27
CA ILE A 59 -8.43 -6.58 -3.01
C ILE A 59 -8.39 -8.08 -3.29
N TYR A 60 -7.37 -8.73 -2.75
CA TYR A 60 -7.17 -10.16 -2.78
C TYR A 60 -7.69 -10.83 -1.51
N GLN A 61 -8.15 -12.07 -1.62
CA GLN A 61 -8.45 -12.91 -0.48
C GLN A 61 -7.24 -13.78 -0.16
N SER A 62 -6.56 -13.49 0.94
CA SER A 62 -5.45 -14.32 1.37
C SER A 62 -5.93 -15.69 1.83
N PRO A 63 -5.21 -16.77 1.49
CA PRO A 63 -5.47 -18.11 2.04
C PRO A 63 -5.28 -18.16 3.57
N HIS A 64 -4.65 -17.14 4.14
CA HIS A 64 -4.45 -16.98 5.58
C HIS A 64 -5.58 -16.24 6.30
N GLY A 65 -6.71 -16.00 5.60
CA GLY A 65 -7.94 -15.48 6.21
C GLY A 65 -8.03 -13.97 6.37
N HIS A 66 -7.24 -13.20 5.61
CA HIS A 66 -7.32 -11.74 5.58
C HIS A 66 -7.56 -11.21 4.16
N LYS A 67 -7.97 -9.97 4.05
CA LYS A 67 -7.99 -9.22 2.80
C LYS A 67 -6.64 -8.53 2.62
N HIS A 68 -6.07 -8.61 1.42
CA HIS A 68 -4.84 -7.94 1.03
C HIS A 68 -5.17 -6.89 -0.02
N ILE A 69 -5.03 -5.63 0.34
CA ILE A 69 -5.33 -4.47 -0.50
C ILE A 69 -4.02 -3.95 -1.06
N ILE A 70 -4.00 -3.61 -2.35
CA ILE A 70 -2.88 -2.97 -3.05
C ILE A 70 -3.37 -1.74 -3.80
N THR A 71 -2.59 -0.66 -3.78
CA THR A 71 -2.81 0.55 -4.58
C THR A 71 -2.19 0.44 -5.97
N PHE A 72 -2.70 1.24 -6.89
CA PHE A 72 -2.13 1.50 -8.19
C PHE A 72 -2.09 3.02 -8.40
N GLY A 73 -0.89 3.61 -8.51
CA GLY A 73 -0.73 5.04 -8.76
C GLY A 73 0.38 5.73 -7.97
N MET A 74 1.03 5.05 -7.02
CA MET A 74 2.24 5.57 -6.39
C MET A 74 3.46 5.39 -7.31
N THR A 75 3.37 4.47 -8.26
CA THR A 75 4.40 4.17 -9.25
C THR A 75 3.93 4.50 -10.66
N GLU A 76 4.82 4.45 -11.65
CA GLU A 76 4.44 4.64 -13.04
C GLU A 76 3.73 3.40 -13.56
N LEU A 77 2.49 3.58 -13.99
CA LEU A 77 1.60 2.49 -14.42
C LEU A 77 1.53 2.35 -15.93
N TYR A 78 1.42 3.48 -16.63
CA TYR A 78 1.13 3.56 -18.06
C TYR A 78 2.40 3.74 -18.88
N ALA A 79 2.27 3.76 -20.21
CA ALA A 79 3.39 4.00 -21.11
C ALA A 79 3.91 5.45 -20.96
N ASP A 80 5.07 5.59 -20.33
CA ASP A 80 5.78 6.86 -20.16
C ASP A 80 7.26 6.67 -20.56
N GLU A 81 7.65 7.26 -21.70
CA GLU A 81 9.02 7.16 -22.21
C GLU A 81 10.02 7.90 -21.31
N GLU A 82 9.61 8.99 -20.65
CA GLU A 82 10.51 9.78 -19.79
C GLU A 82 10.88 9.01 -18.51
N ALA A 83 9.99 8.12 -18.05
CA ALA A 83 10.22 7.27 -16.90
C ALA A 83 11.04 6.01 -17.20
N PHE A 84 11.21 5.64 -18.51
CA PHE A 84 11.87 4.41 -18.92
C PHE A 84 13.31 4.32 -18.42
N GLY A 85 13.68 3.20 -17.78
CA GLY A 85 15.04 2.95 -17.28
C GLY A 85 15.39 3.73 -16.01
N GLY A 86 14.42 4.29 -15.31
CA GLY A 86 14.60 4.96 -14.03
C GLY A 86 15.19 4.04 -12.96
N LYS A 87 15.74 4.64 -11.89
CA LYS A 87 16.22 3.88 -10.73
C LYS A 87 15.04 3.41 -9.86
N TYR A 88 14.04 4.24 -9.70
CA TYR A 88 12.79 3.98 -9.01
C TYR A 88 11.63 4.42 -9.90
N SER A 89 10.53 3.69 -9.85
CA SER A 89 9.27 4.06 -10.50
C SER A 89 8.56 5.10 -9.66
N ARG A 90 8.52 6.37 -10.07
CA ARG A 90 7.96 7.51 -9.32
C ARG A 90 8.40 7.52 -7.85
N TRP A 91 7.46 7.26 -6.89
CA TRP A 91 7.74 7.20 -5.46
C TRP A 91 8.48 5.93 -5.03
N GLY A 92 8.65 4.96 -5.93
CA GLY A 92 9.38 3.73 -5.70
C GLY A 92 8.64 2.65 -4.92
N TYR A 93 7.37 2.87 -4.59
CA TYR A 93 6.55 1.88 -3.89
C TYR A 93 5.07 2.00 -4.23
N GLU A 94 4.35 0.88 -4.13
CA GLU A 94 2.90 0.85 -3.96
C GLU A 94 2.55 0.51 -2.51
N MET A 95 1.42 1.03 -2.05
CA MET A 95 0.97 0.81 -0.67
C MET A 95 0.14 -0.46 -0.58
N THR A 96 0.40 -1.27 0.46
CA THR A 96 -0.43 -2.41 0.80
C THR A 96 -1.04 -2.28 2.18
N PHE A 97 -2.18 -2.95 2.38
CA PHE A 97 -2.86 -2.98 3.67
C PHE A 97 -3.51 -4.35 3.86
N LYS A 98 -3.16 -5.04 4.94
CA LYS A 98 -3.76 -6.33 5.28
C LYS A 98 -4.79 -6.11 6.37
N LEU A 99 -6.03 -6.51 6.10
CA LEU A 99 -7.17 -6.26 6.97
C LEU A 99 -7.88 -7.56 7.33
N LYS A 100 -8.13 -7.75 8.62
CA LYS A 100 -9.08 -8.75 9.08
C LYS A 100 -10.49 -8.25 8.77
N ALA A 101 -11.07 -8.79 7.71
CA ALA A 101 -12.39 -8.43 7.20
C ALA A 101 -13.06 -9.64 6.55
N ASP A 102 -14.37 -9.75 6.71
CA ASP A 102 -15.14 -10.86 6.17
C ASP A 102 -15.50 -10.59 4.70
N THR A 103 -15.88 -9.37 4.38
CA THR A 103 -16.32 -8.96 3.04
C THR A 103 -15.38 -7.91 2.44
N THR A 104 -15.50 -7.72 1.13
CA THR A 104 -14.78 -6.65 0.42
C THR A 104 -15.31 -5.27 0.81
N ASP A 105 -16.61 -5.15 1.11
CA ASP A 105 -17.22 -3.90 1.54
C ASP A 105 -16.64 -3.40 2.87
N ASP A 106 -16.21 -4.33 3.74
CA ASP A 106 -15.54 -3.98 4.99
C ASP A 106 -14.17 -3.31 4.75
N CYS A 107 -13.63 -3.39 3.54
CA CYS A 107 -12.35 -2.81 3.15
C CYS A 107 -12.46 -1.38 2.59
N MET A 108 -13.64 -0.90 2.23
CA MET A 108 -13.83 0.39 1.55
C MET A 108 -13.21 1.57 2.28
N TRP A 109 -13.28 1.57 3.61
CA TRP A 109 -12.66 2.61 4.44
C TRP A 109 -11.12 2.61 4.32
N ALA A 110 -10.52 1.41 4.15
CA ALA A 110 -9.07 1.27 4.05
C ALA A 110 -8.55 1.81 2.71
N MET A 111 -9.32 1.68 1.62
CA MET A 111 -9.00 2.32 0.34
C MET A 111 -9.00 3.84 0.47
N ASN A 112 -10.04 4.44 1.09
CA ASN A 112 -10.06 5.87 1.37
C ASN A 112 -8.90 6.30 2.27
N PHE A 113 -8.52 5.47 3.24
CA PHE A 113 -7.38 5.73 4.11
C PHE A 113 -6.06 5.74 3.32
N LEU A 114 -5.82 4.75 2.46
CA LEU A 114 -4.65 4.69 1.57
C LEU A 114 -4.65 5.86 0.57
N GLY A 115 -5.80 6.23 0.02
CA GLY A 115 -5.95 7.42 -0.84
C GLY A 115 -5.46 8.69 -0.15
N ASN A 116 -5.83 8.88 1.13
CA ASN A 116 -5.35 10.02 1.91
C ASN A 116 -3.83 9.99 2.16
N LEU A 117 -3.21 8.82 2.32
CA LEU A 117 -1.76 8.69 2.39
C LEU A 117 -1.09 9.02 1.05
N GLY A 118 -1.72 8.61 -0.07
CA GLY A 118 -1.30 9.01 -1.41
C GLY A 118 -1.33 10.52 -1.58
N ILE A 119 -2.45 11.17 -1.26
CA ILE A 119 -2.58 12.64 -1.28
C ILE A 119 -1.49 13.28 -0.41
N TYR A 120 -1.26 12.77 0.81
CA TYR A 120 -0.20 13.27 1.68
C TYR A 120 1.17 13.19 1.01
N THR A 121 1.52 12.05 0.42
CA THR A 121 2.80 11.86 -0.26
C THR A 121 2.98 12.84 -1.42
N TYR A 122 2.00 12.94 -2.30
CA TYR A 122 2.08 13.81 -3.49
C TYR A 122 2.06 15.31 -3.14
N VAL A 123 1.20 15.73 -2.22
CA VAL A 123 1.05 17.15 -1.86
C VAL A 123 2.17 17.65 -0.97
N LYS A 124 2.72 16.78 -0.11
CA LYS A 124 3.82 17.15 0.81
C LYS A 124 5.20 16.78 0.28
N GLU A 125 5.26 16.08 -0.87
CA GLU A 125 6.52 15.55 -1.41
C GLU A 125 7.30 14.75 -0.34
N SER A 126 6.53 13.96 0.44
CA SER A 126 7.06 13.22 1.58
C SER A 126 6.62 11.77 1.49
N TRP A 127 7.57 10.89 1.22
CA TRP A 127 7.33 9.46 1.06
C TRP A 127 7.49 8.68 2.37
N PHE A 128 6.98 7.46 2.36
CA PHE A 128 7.14 6.53 3.47
C PHE A 128 8.26 5.53 3.19
N GLU A 129 8.90 5.09 4.27
CA GLU A 129 9.90 4.03 4.28
C GLU A 129 9.57 3.04 5.42
N PRO A 130 10.05 1.78 5.36
CA PRO A 130 9.89 0.85 6.47
C PRO A 130 10.40 1.44 7.79
N GLY A 131 9.57 1.35 8.83
CA GLY A 131 9.84 1.95 10.13
C GLY A 131 9.23 3.33 10.33
N HIS A 132 8.75 4.00 9.27
CA HIS A 132 7.99 5.25 9.43
C HIS A 132 6.62 4.96 10.05
N PHE A 133 6.15 5.85 10.90
CA PHE A 133 4.87 5.72 11.59
C PHE A 133 4.13 7.05 11.63
N MET A 134 2.81 6.98 11.65
CA MET A 134 1.94 8.16 11.65
C MET A 134 0.72 7.93 12.52
N SER A 135 0.36 8.93 13.35
CA SER A 135 -0.86 8.89 14.16
C SER A 135 -2.05 9.52 13.42
N ASN A 136 -3.23 8.96 13.63
CA ASN A 136 -4.49 9.61 13.28
C ASN A 136 -4.98 10.54 14.41
N MET A 137 -4.07 11.31 15.00
CA MET A 137 -4.34 12.25 16.10
C MET A 137 -5.09 11.60 17.29
N GLY A 138 -4.72 10.35 17.62
CA GLY A 138 -5.34 9.58 18.70
C GLY A 138 -6.75 9.06 18.41
N LYS A 139 -7.28 9.28 17.19
CA LYS A 139 -8.58 8.74 16.76
C LYS A 139 -8.36 7.40 16.05
N PRO A 140 -9.35 6.48 16.11
CA PRO A 140 -9.30 5.25 15.34
C PRO A 140 -9.01 5.52 13.85
N ILE A 141 -8.18 4.68 13.23
CA ILE A 141 -7.85 4.82 11.79
C ILE A 141 -9.08 4.61 10.90
N LYS A 142 -10.05 3.79 11.35
CA LYS A 142 -11.40 3.71 10.77
C LYS A 142 -12.31 4.66 11.52
N THR A 143 -12.78 5.69 10.84
CA THR A 143 -13.72 6.67 11.42
C THR A 143 -14.97 5.99 11.97
N GLY A 144 -15.33 6.34 13.20
CA GLY A 144 -16.52 5.80 13.89
C GLY A 144 -16.37 4.39 14.46
N ALA A 145 -15.21 3.74 14.32
CA ALA A 145 -14.97 2.44 14.94
C ALA A 145 -14.63 2.58 16.45
N ASP A 146 -15.08 1.61 17.24
CA ASP A 146 -14.57 1.38 18.60
C ASP A 146 -13.29 0.54 18.50
N SER A 147 -12.16 1.20 18.32
CA SER A 147 -10.88 0.56 18.10
C SER A 147 -9.74 1.28 18.81
N MET A 148 -8.80 0.50 19.35
CA MET A 148 -7.55 1.01 19.91
C MET A 148 -6.50 1.30 18.81
N ILE A 149 -6.77 0.93 17.56
CA ILE A 149 -5.85 1.16 16.43
C ILE A 149 -6.02 2.61 15.97
N THR A 150 -5.07 3.46 16.36
CA THR A 150 -5.12 4.92 16.17
C THR A 150 -3.95 5.48 15.38
N ALA A 151 -3.02 4.60 14.99
CA ALA A 151 -1.85 4.95 14.23
C ALA A 151 -1.47 3.81 13.27
N ILE A 152 -0.50 4.08 12.41
CA ILE A 152 0.06 3.12 11.47
C ILE A 152 1.57 3.08 11.56
N LEU A 153 2.14 1.93 11.20
CA LEU A 153 3.56 1.67 11.02
C LEU A 153 3.76 1.12 9.60
N ALA A 154 4.68 1.70 8.85
CA ALA A 154 5.07 1.21 7.54
C ALA A 154 6.12 0.08 7.67
N VAL A 155 5.95 -1.00 6.93
CA VAL A 155 6.86 -2.14 6.89
C VAL A 155 6.98 -2.65 5.45
N ASP A 156 8.02 -3.43 5.15
CA ASP A 156 8.01 -4.21 3.91
C ASP A 156 6.85 -5.19 3.92
N ASP A 157 6.18 -5.37 2.77
CA ASP A 157 5.06 -6.32 2.70
C ASP A 157 5.55 -7.74 3.06
N THR A 158 4.76 -8.42 3.88
CA THR A 158 5.13 -9.73 4.44
C THR A 158 4.86 -10.91 3.51
N GLU A 159 4.20 -10.69 2.38
CA GLU A 159 3.85 -11.74 1.40
C GLU A 159 4.38 -11.44 0.01
N VAL A 160 4.37 -10.18 -0.43
CA VAL A 160 4.80 -9.78 -1.78
C VAL A 160 6.12 -9.02 -1.70
N SER A 161 7.14 -9.53 -2.37
CA SER A 161 8.46 -8.88 -2.45
C SER A 161 8.46 -7.81 -3.53
N GLY A 162 9.21 -6.73 -3.32
CA GLY A 162 9.41 -5.71 -4.32
C GLY A 162 10.02 -6.26 -5.62
N ILE A 163 9.75 -5.58 -6.72
CA ILE A 163 10.08 -5.97 -8.10
C ILE A 163 10.88 -4.90 -8.82
N ASP A 164 11.59 -5.32 -9.87
CA ASP A 164 12.20 -4.40 -10.82
C ASP A 164 11.32 -4.33 -12.07
N THR A 165 10.92 -3.11 -12.44
CA THR A 165 10.10 -2.84 -13.63
C THR A 165 10.93 -2.13 -14.70
N ILE A 166 10.33 -1.89 -15.87
CA ILE A 166 10.98 -1.07 -16.90
C ILE A 166 11.16 0.40 -16.48
N TYR A 167 10.45 0.84 -15.42
CA TYR A 167 10.53 2.18 -14.84
C TYR A 167 11.42 2.24 -13.59
N GLY A 168 12.06 1.11 -13.23
CA GLY A 168 12.90 0.99 -12.04
C GLY A 168 12.24 0.21 -10.91
N ARG A 169 12.81 0.33 -9.73
CA ARG A 169 12.39 -0.42 -8.54
C ARG A 169 11.01 0.00 -8.06
N VAL A 170 10.19 -1.00 -7.72
CA VAL A 170 8.91 -0.88 -7.00
C VAL A 170 8.97 -1.77 -5.78
N ASP A 171 8.86 -1.20 -4.59
CA ASP A 171 8.68 -1.93 -3.35
C ASP A 171 7.18 -1.97 -2.99
N PHE A 172 6.77 -2.97 -2.21
CA PHE A 172 5.42 -3.02 -1.65
C PHE A 172 5.49 -2.67 -0.17
N LEU A 173 4.94 -1.51 0.17
CA LEU A 173 4.99 -0.96 1.51
C LEU A 173 3.68 -1.22 2.25
N GLN A 174 3.72 -2.16 3.20
CA GLN A 174 2.55 -2.52 4.00
C GLN A 174 2.38 -1.53 5.16
N PHE A 175 1.18 -0.96 5.29
CA PHE A 175 0.79 -0.21 6.47
C PHE A 175 0.08 -1.12 7.46
N VAL A 176 0.54 -1.08 8.71
CA VAL A 176 0.06 -1.91 9.81
C VAL A 176 -0.55 -1.03 10.87
N GLY A 177 -1.77 -1.35 11.31
CA GLY A 177 -2.42 -0.62 12.40
C GLY A 177 -1.72 -0.86 13.74
N ILE A 178 -1.42 0.22 14.46
CA ILE A 178 -0.82 0.20 15.79
C ILE A 178 -1.66 1.01 16.79
N THR A 179 -1.50 0.74 18.09
CA THR A 179 -2.21 1.44 19.16
C THR A 179 -1.57 2.80 19.48
N SER A 180 -2.27 3.65 20.23
CA SER A 180 -1.71 4.92 20.72
C SER A 180 -0.45 4.70 21.56
N GLU A 181 -0.44 3.67 22.40
CA GLU A 181 0.67 3.36 23.30
C GLU A 181 1.90 2.93 22.50
N GLU A 182 1.71 2.06 21.48
CA GLU A 182 2.77 1.66 20.56
C GLU A 182 3.30 2.88 19.77
N TYR A 183 2.44 3.77 19.34
CA TYR A 183 2.83 5.01 18.67
C TYR A 183 3.65 5.93 19.59
N GLU A 184 3.22 6.19 20.83
CA GLU A 184 3.98 7.03 21.75
C GLU A 184 5.34 6.41 22.09
N MET A 185 5.42 5.08 22.25
CA MET A 185 6.69 4.38 22.41
C MET A 185 7.64 4.60 21.24
N LEU A 186 7.12 4.52 19.99
CA LEU A 186 7.93 4.78 18.78
C LEU A 186 8.33 6.25 18.66
N LYS A 187 7.48 7.16 19.10
CA LYS A 187 7.78 8.59 19.10
C LYS A 187 8.89 8.95 20.08
N GLU A 188 8.94 8.27 21.25
CA GLU A 188 10.02 8.40 22.21
C GLU A 188 11.33 7.77 21.69
N ASP A 189 11.23 6.61 21.04
CA ASP A 189 12.38 5.87 20.51
C ASP A 189 12.03 5.16 19.18
N PRO A 190 12.23 5.81 18.03
CA PRO A 190 11.95 5.23 16.72
C PRO A 190 12.73 3.94 16.44
N SER A 191 13.87 3.69 17.09
CA SER A 191 14.66 2.49 16.90
C SER A 191 13.93 1.21 17.35
N LYS A 192 12.89 1.35 18.19
CA LYS A 192 12.03 0.25 18.64
C LYS A 192 11.08 -0.28 17.56
N ALA A 193 10.95 0.38 16.39
CA ALA A 193 10.07 -0.07 15.32
C ALA A 193 10.36 -1.54 14.94
N LYS A 194 11.63 -1.91 14.77
CA LYS A 194 12.01 -3.29 14.46
C LYS A 194 11.60 -4.27 15.56
N LEU A 195 11.79 -3.92 16.83
CA LEU A 195 11.41 -4.77 17.96
C LEU A 195 9.88 -4.93 18.04
N LEU A 196 9.13 -3.86 17.77
CA LEU A 196 7.67 -3.90 17.71
C LEU A 196 7.20 -4.85 16.61
N ILE A 197 7.75 -4.73 15.41
CA ILE A 197 7.44 -5.61 14.27
C ILE A 197 7.71 -7.08 14.63
N GLU A 198 8.87 -7.38 15.22
CA GLU A 198 9.24 -8.73 15.64
C GLU A 198 8.30 -9.28 16.73
N ALA A 199 7.87 -8.41 17.68
CA ALA A 199 6.93 -8.81 18.72
C ALA A 199 5.53 -9.09 18.13
N MET A 200 5.05 -8.25 17.20
CA MET A 200 3.78 -8.43 16.51
C MET A 200 3.77 -9.73 15.68
N LYS A 201 4.84 -10.01 14.94
CA LYS A 201 4.95 -11.19 14.07
C LYS A 201 4.84 -12.52 14.81
N LYS A 202 5.08 -12.57 16.12
CA LYS A 202 4.92 -13.81 16.93
C LYS A 202 3.47 -14.29 16.96
N ASP A 203 2.52 -13.37 17.01
CA ASP A 203 1.09 -13.68 17.06
C ASP A 203 0.40 -13.48 15.70
N ASN A 204 1.01 -12.63 14.86
CA ASN A 204 0.44 -12.15 13.61
C ASN A 204 1.53 -12.04 12.53
N PRO A 205 1.97 -13.19 11.96
CA PRO A 205 3.13 -13.24 11.07
C PRO A 205 2.96 -12.39 9.79
N TYR A 206 1.72 -12.18 9.35
CA TYR A 206 1.40 -11.37 8.18
C TYR A 206 1.14 -9.90 8.51
N LEU A 207 1.24 -9.51 9.78
CA LEU A 207 1.00 -8.15 10.27
C LEU A 207 -0.39 -7.61 9.82
N VAL A 208 -1.41 -8.46 9.90
CA VAL A 208 -2.79 -8.12 9.56
C VAL A 208 -3.33 -7.10 10.56
N THR A 209 -3.92 -6.02 10.07
CA THR A 209 -4.62 -5.06 10.93
C THR A 209 -5.95 -5.65 11.38
N ASP A 210 -6.10 -5.84 12.69
CA ASP A 210 -7.35 -6.22 13.37
C ASP A 210 -7.85 -5.03 14.19
N LEU A 211 -8.92 -4.40 13.76
CA LEU A 211 -9.54 -3.26 14.48
C LEU A 211 -10.08 -3.66 15.86
N GLY A 212 -10.33 -4.95 16.08
CA GLY A 212 -10.74 -5.50 17.36
C GLY A 212 -9.60 -5.77 18.34
N ARG A 213 -8.34 -5.58 17.91
CA ARG A 213 -7.17 -5.81 18.76
C ARG A 213 -7.20 -4.90 19.99
N LYS A 214 -7.09 -5.50 21.18
CA LYS A 214 -7.04 -4.80 22.48
C LYS A 214 -5.65 -4.92 23.14
N LYS A 215 -4.72 -5.64 22.52
CA LYS A 215 -3.36 -5.85 23.00
C LYS A 215 -2.42 -4.82 22.40
N SER A 216 -1.63 -4.15 23.23
CA SER A 216 -0.42 -3.43 22.84
C SER A 216 0.81 -4.33 23.02
N TYR A 217 1.82 -4.18 22.14
CA TYR A 217 3.07 -4.92 22.20
C TYR A 217 4.16 -4.03 22.79
N LEU A 218 5.06 -4.61 23.57
CA LEU A 218 6.22 -3.91 24.18
C LEU A 218 5.88 -2.74 25.12
N VAL A 219 4.63 -2.72 25.64
CA VAL A 219 4.16 -1.65 26.54
C VAL A 219 3.66 -2.27 27.84
#